data_4266997c36e800158dda8234fa8d3415
#
_entry.id   4266997c36e800158dda8234fa8d3415
#
_cell.length_a   1.000
_cell.length_b   1.000
_cell.length_c   1.000
_cell.angle_alpha   90.00
_cell.angle_beta   90.00
_cell.angle_gamma   90.00
#
_symmetry.space_group_name_H-M   'P 1'
#
loop_
_entity.id
_entity.type
_entity.pdbx_description
1 polymer ?
#
loop_
_entity_poly.entity_id
_entity_poly.type
_entity_poly.pdbx_seq_one_letter_code
_entity_poly.pdbx_strand_id
1 'polypeptide(L)'
;MNFVKESVNQTPIVDTVFSIVAKAKEAKAKVGSENVVDATIGSLYDEEGTLVALDSVFSSLKNLDNKVLAAYAASFTGNPDFRQKVYDWVLNGNSHLEHEVIATPGGTGAVGMTLQECLDEGQTVVLPEIAWGSYALMAQMHN
;
A
#
# COMPACT_ATOMS: atom_id res chain seq x y z
N MET A 1 -30.54 -10.03 -10.46
CA MET A 1 -29.36 -10.94 -10.59
C MET A 1 -28.28 -10.36 -9.69
N ASN A 2 -27.81 -11.11 -8.71
CA ASN A 2 -26.77 -10.62 -7.79
C ASN A 2 -25.42 -11.13 -8.31
N PHE A 3 -24.50 -10.23 -8.65
CA PHE A 3 -23.19 -10.56 -9.23
C PHE A 3 -22.09 -10.66 -8.17
N VAL A 4 -22.40 -10.40 -6.90
CA VAL A 4 -21.45 -10.47 -5.78
C VAL A 4 -21.87 -11.58 -4.82
N LYS A 5 -20.91 -12.10 -4.06
CA LYS A 5 -21.20 -13.07 -3.00
C LYS A 5 -22.17 -12.48 -1.99
N GLU A 6 -23.08 -13.28 -1.47
CA GLU A 6 -24.08 -12.84 -0.50
C GLU A 6 -23.42 -12.27 0.78
N SER A 7 -22.34 -12.87 1.23
CA SER A 7 -21.54 -12.40 2.36
C SER A 7 -21.01 -10.97 2.20
N VAL A 8 -20.70 -10.54 0.98
CA VAL A 8 -20.22 -9.17 0.71
C VAL A 8 -21.28 -8.13 0.96
N ASN A 9 -22.56 -8.45 0.73
CA ASN A 9 -23.67 -7.54 0.96
C ASN A 9 -24.05 -7.40 2.45
N GLN A 10 -23.59 -8.33 3.29
CA GLN A 10 -23.93 -8.36 4.72
C GLN A 10 -22.91 -7.59 5.57
N THR A 11 -21.74 -7.30 5.04
CA THR A 11 -20.69 -6.60 5.77
C THR A 11 -20.49 -5.21 5.16
N PRO A 12 -21.09 -4.15 5.73
CA PRO A 12 -20.90 -2.80 5.23
C PRO A 12 -19.44 -2.38 5.41
N ILE A 13 -18.83 -1.87 4.35
CA ILE A 13 -17.49 -1.26 4.40
C ILE A 13 -17.64 0.09 5.09
N VAL A 14 -16.97 0.26 6.22
CA VAL A 14 -16.86 1.56 6.89
C VAL A 14 -15.62 2.25 6.33
N ASP A 15 -15.82 3.23 5.45
CA ASP A 15 -14.76 4.08 4.95
C ASP A 15 -14.33 5.09 6.02
N THR A 16 -13.34 4.72 6.81
CA THR A 16 -12.79 5.60 7.85
C THR A 16 -11.78 6.60 7.29
N VAL A 17 -11.07 6.26 6.23
CA VAL A 17 -9.98 7.09 5.68
C VAL A 17 -10.53 8.34 4.99
N PHE A 18 -11.39 8.16 3.99
CA PHE A 18 -11.92 9.31 3.25
C PHE A 18 -12.91 10.14 4.05
N SER A 19 -13.57 9.57 5.06
CA SER A 19 -14.39 10.33 5.99
C SER A 19 -13.55 11.30 6.85
N ILE A 20 -12.34 10.89 7.27
CA ILE A 20 -11.41 11.76 8.00
C ILE A 20 -10.82 12.84 7.09
N VAL A 21 -10.49 12.51 5.83
CA VAL A 21 -10.06 13.48 4.82
C VAL A 21 -11.11 14.57 4.62
N ALA A 22 -12.38 14.19 4.51
CA ALA A 22 -13.47 15.16 4.39
C ALA A 22 -13.57 16.09 5.60
N LYS A 23 -13.44 15.55 6.83
CA LYS A 23 -13.40 16.35 8.06
C LYS A 23 -12.23 17.30 8.12
N ALA A 24 -11.03 16.87 7.70
CA ALA A 24 -9.86 17.74 7.62
C ALA A 24 -10.09 18.90 6.63
N LYS A 25 -10.68 18.62 5.47
CA LYS A 25 -11.04 19.65 4.50
C LYS A 25 -12.06 20.65 5.05
N GLU A 26 -13.08 20.18 5.75
CA GLU A 26 -14.05 21.05 6.42
C GLU A 26 -13.41 21.91 7.51
N ALA A 27 -12.51 21.34 8.30
CA ALA A 27 -11.78 22.07 9.33
C ALA A 27 -10.95 23.21 8.72
N LYS A 28 -10.17 22.91 7.65
CA LYS A 28 -9.40 23.91 6.90
C LYS A 28 -10.28 25.05 6.36
N ALA A 29 -11.47 24.72 5.85
CA ALA A 29 -12.41 25.73 5.36
C ALA A 29 -12.99 26.61 6.48
N LYS A 30 -13.11 26.10 7.70
CA LYS A 30 -13.68 26.82 8.84
C LYS A 30 -12.68 27.71 9.56
N VAL A 31 -11.46 27.25 9.76
CA VAL A 31 -10.48 27.92 10.63
C VAL A 31 -9.20 28.36 9.90
N GLY A 32 -9.09 28.12 8.60
CA GLY A 32 -7.90 28.38 7.78
C GLY A 32 -6.94 27.21 7.75
N SER A 33 -6.28 27.01 6.61
CA SER A 33 -5.35 25.89 6.38
C SER A 33 -4.14 25.95 7.31
N GLU A 34 -3.70 27.16 7.66
CA GLU A 34 -2.58 27.42 8.55
C GLU A 34 -2.82 26.97 10.00
N ASN A 35 -4.09 26.77 10.38
CA ASN A 35 -4.49 26.36 11.72
C ASN A 35 -4.84 24.85 11.81
N VAL A 36 -4.62 24.08 10.72
CA VAL A 36 -4.96 22.66 10.68
C VAL A 36 -3.76 21.84 10.23
N VAL A 37 -3.29 20.96 11.10
CA VAL A 37 -2.33 19.91 10.73
C VAL A 37 -3.09 18.73 10.15
N ASP A 38 -2.88 18.46 8.86
CA ASP A 38 -3.54 17.40 8.14
C ASP A 38 -2.56 16.25 7.86
N ALA A 39 -2.70 15.18 8.63
CA ALA A 39 -1.94 13.95 8.49
C ALA A 39 -2.86 12.74 8.15
N THR A 40 -3.93 12.99 7.41
CA THR A 40 -4.98 11.99 7.15
C THR A 40 -4.59 10.96 6.08
N ILE A 41 -3.68 11.30 5.18
CA ILE A 41 -3.18 10.44 4.10
C ILE A 41 -1.66 10.36 4.17
N GLY A 42 -1.10 9.21 3.77
CA GLY A 42 0.34 8.98 3.69
C GLY A 42 1.04 9.73 2.55
N SER A 43 0.70 11.01 2.36
CA SER A 43 1.33 11.93 1.43
C SER A 43 2.12 12.98 2.20
N LEU A 44 3.34 13.25 1.74
CA LEU A 44 4.19 14.27 2.34
C LEU A 44 4.02 15.59 1.59
N TYR A 45 3.80 16.67 2.33
CA TYR A 45 3.71 18.03 1.81
C TYR A 45 4.82 18.89 2.43
N ASP A 46 5.34 19.83 1.65
CA ASP A 46 6.27 20.84 2.15
C ASP A 46 5.55 21.95 2.92
N GLU A 47 6.31 22.94 3.38
CA GLU A 47 5.79 24.07 4.16
C GLU A 47 4.85 24.98 3.35
N GLU A 48 4.97 24.95 2.02
CA GLU A 48 4.12 25.67 1.08
C GLU A 48 2.84 24.89 0.71
N GLY A 49 2.69 23.66 1.22
CA GLY A 49 1.56 22.78 0.93
C GLY A 49 1.64 22.08 -0.42
N THR A 50 2.84 22.02 -1.02
CA THR A 50 3.09 21.31 -2.27
C THR A 50 3.44 19.86 -1.98
N LEU A 51 2.89 18.93 -2.79
CA LEU A 51 3.19 17.50 -2.66
C LEU A 51 4.68 17.23 -2.93
N VAL A 52 5.37 16.65 -1.97
CA VAL A 52 6.77 16.26 -2.11
C VAL A 52 6.90 15.02 -2.99
N ALA A 53 7.69 15.15 -4.05
CA ALA A 53 8.05 14.06 -4.93
C ALA A 53 9.59 13.95 -4.99
N LEU A 54 10.10 12.72 -5.05
CA LEU A 54 11.55 12.49 -5.15
C LEU A 54 12.01 12.68 -6.59
N ASP A 55 12.63 13.79 -6.90
CA ASP A 55 13.12 14.12 -8.25
C ASP A 55 14.07 13.05 -8.83
N SER A 56 14.88 12.42 -8.00
CA SER A 56 15.78 11.34 -8.39
C SER A 56 15.01 10.13 -8.95
N VAL A 57 13.87 9.78 -8.33
CA VAL A 57 13.01 8.67 -8.77
C VAL A 57 12.35 9.00 -10.11
N PHE A 58 11.75 10.19 -10.22
CA PHE A 58 11.06 10.59 -11.44
C PHE A 58 12.02 10.85 -12.60
N SER A 59 13.22 11.37 -12.33
CA SER A 59 14.28 11.51 -13.34
C SER A 59 14.76 10.15 -13.84
N SER A 60 14.95 9.18 -12.94
CA SER A 60 15.31 7.82 -13.32
C SER A 60 14.23 7.18 -14.20
N LEU A 61 12.96 7.34 -13.83
CA LEU A 61 11.83 6.82 -14.61
C LEU A 61 11.77 7.42 -16.02
N LYS A 62 11.96 8.73 -16.13
CA LYS A 62 11.95 9.45 -17.42
C LYS A 62 13.10 9.04 -18.35
N ASN A 63 14.23 8.59 -17.79
CA ASN A 63 15.39 8.15 -18.54
C ASN A 63 15.35 6.67 -18.94
N LEU A 64 14.33 5.93 -18.54
CA LEU A 64 14.14 4.56 -18.99
C LEU A 64 13.76 4.52 -20.48
N ASP A 65 14.34 3.55 -21.21
CA ASP A 65 13.93 3.29 -22.59
C ASP A 65 12.45 2.84 -22.62
N ASN A 66 11.68 3.40 -23.55
CA ASN A 66 10.29 3.03 -23.76
C ASN A 66 10.08 1.53 -23.98
N LYS A 67 11.06 0.83 -24.57
CA LYS A 67 11.04 -0.62 -24.76
C LYS A 67 11.09 -1.37 -23.43
N VAL A 68 11.83 -0.84 -22.44
CA VAL A 68 11.87 -1.40 -21.09
C VAL A 68 10.52 -1.22 -20.39
N LEU A 69 9.91 -0.02 -20.53
CA LEU A 69 8.61 0.28 -19.94
C LEU A 69 7.46 -0.52 -20.58
N ALA A 70 7.56 -0.79 -21.90
CA ALA A 70 6.55 -1.52 -22.65
C ALA A 70 6.75 -3.04 -22.64
N ALA A 71 7.85 -3.54 -22.11
CA ALA A 71 8.15 -4.96 -22.10
C ALA A 71 7.15 -5.75 -21.24
N TYR A 72 6.75 -6.90 -21.73
CA TYR A 72 5.98 -7.85 -20.94
C TYR A 72 6.83 -8.42 -19.80
N ALA A 73 6.22 -8.71 -18.67
CA ALA A 73 6.92 -9.27 -17.52
C ALA A 73 7.59 -10.62 -17.89
N ALA A 74 8.87 -10.75 -17.56
CA ALA A 74 9.64 -11.97 -17.83
C ALA A 74 9.49 -13.04 -16.73
N SER A 75 8.84 -12.71 -15.62
CA SER A 75 8.68 -13.58 -14.46
C SER A 75 7.42 -13.22 -13.66
N PHE A 76 6.78 -14.23 -13.10
CA PHE A 76 5.67 -14.04 -12.16
C PHE A 76 6.11 -13.46 -10.81
N THR A 77 7.36 -13.62 -10.44
CA THR A 77 7.91 -13.14 -9.17
C THR A 77 8.51 -11.73 -9.25
N GLY A 78 8.51 -11.16 -10.45
CA GLY A 78 9.08 -9.83 -10.71
C GLY A 78 10.48 -9.86 -11.31
N ASN A 79 10.95 -8.69 -11.73
CA ASN A 79 12.27 -8.52 -12.36
C ASN A 79 13.39 -8.96 -11.39
N PRO A 80 14.34 -9.82 -11.83
CA PRO A 80 15.44 -10.30 -10.99
C PRO A 80 16.28 -9.19 -10.37
N ASP A 81 16.61 -8.15 -11.15
CA ASP A 81 17.42 -7.02 -10.65
C ASP A 81 16.67 -6.23 -9.57
N PHE A 82 15.36 -6.04 -9.74
CA PHE A 82 14.50 -5.43 -8.71
C PHE A 82 14.52 -6.26 -7.43
N ARG A 83 14.30 -7.57 -7.52
CA ARG A 83 14.28 -8.49 -6.37
C ARG A 83 15.61 -8.47 -5.63
N GLN A 84 16.73 -8.49 -6.38
CA GLN A 84 18.07 -8.42 -5.78
C GLN A 84 18.30 -7.07 -5.06
N LYS A 85 17.88 -5.95 -5.66
CA LYS A 85 18.02 -4.63 -5.02
C LYS A 85 17.15 -4.48 -3.78
N VAL A 86 15.96 -5.03 -3.78
CA VAL A 86 15.10 -5.07 -2.58
C VAL A 86 15.75 -5.92 -1.48
N TYR A 87 16.28 -7.08 -1.83
CA TYR A 87 17.04 -7.92 -0.91
C TYR A 87 18.21 -7.17 -0.29
N ASP A 88 19.06 -6.58 -1.13
CA ASP A 88 20.24 -5.83 -0.68
C ASP A 88 19.85 -4.69 0.28
N TRP A 89 18.76 -3.99 -0.03
CA TRP A 89 18.29 -2.86 0.77
C TRP A 89 17.65 -3.29 2.09
N VAL A 90 16.77 -4.27 2.07
CA VAL A 90 15.99 -4.68 3.25
C VAL A 90 16.84 -5.48 4.23
N LEU A 91 17.62 -6.42 3.74
CA LEU A 91 18.40 -7.30 4.60
C LEU A 91 19.78 -6.75 4.94
N ASN A 92 20.28 -5.76 4.21
CA ASN A 92 21.52 -5.05 4.51
C ASN A 92 22.67 -5.99 4.94
N GLY A 93 22.92 -7.05 4.17
CA GLY A 93 23.96 -8.03 4.44
C GLY A 93 23.58 -9.16 5.41
N ASN A 94 22.37 -9.21 5.94
CA ASN A 94 21.88 -10.32 6.76
C ASN A 94 21.50 -11.53 5.89
N SER A 95 22.45 -11.99 5.09
CA SER A 95 22.26 -13.07 4.10
C SER A 95 22.03 -14.47 4.73
N HIS A 96 22.19 -14.58 6.05
CA HIS A 96 21.94 -15.82 6.80
C HIS A 96 20.44 -16.12 7.00
N LEU A 97 19.57 -15.16 6.74
CA LEU A 97 18.14 -15.37 6.83
C LEU A 97 17.64 -16.05 5.56
N GLU A 98 16.90 -17.15 5.72
CA GLU A 98 16.14 -17.72 4.60
C GLU A 98 15.09 -16.71 4.16
N HIS A 99 15.06 -16.44 2.86
CA HIS A 99 14.18 -15.39 2.31
C HIS A 99 13.88 -15.65 0.86
N GLU A 100 12.75 -15.11 0.43
CA GLU A 100 12.38 -14.91 -0.96
C GLU A 100 11.86 -13.49 -1.14
N VAL A 101 12.08 -12.92 -2.31
CA VAL A 101 11.58 -11.61 -2.69
C VAL A 101 10.67 -11.76 -3.91
N ILE A 102 9.46 -11.32 -3.81
CA ILE A 102 8.51 -11.27 -4.91
C ILE A 102 7.98 -9.84 -5.09
N ALA A 103 7.74 -9.45 -6.33
CA ALA A 103 7.09 -8.18 -6.64
C ALA A 103 5.56 -8.33 -6.48
N THR A 104 4.94 -7.30 -5.91
CA THR A 104 3.49 -7.24 -5.72
C THR A 104 2.94 -5.90 -6.20
N PRO A 105 1.65 -5.78 -6.51
CA PRO A 105 1.03 -4.50 -6.85
C PRO A 105 0.91 -3.61 -5.60
N GLY A 106 2.03 -3.02 -5.17
CA GLY A 106 2.13 -2.19 -3.97
C GLY A 106 2.03 -2.97 -2.67
N GLY A 107 2.07 -2.24 -1.54
CA GLY A 107 1.96 -2.82 -0.19
C GLY A 107 0.62 -3.50 0.08
N THR A 108 -0.46 -2.96 -0.46
CA THR A 108 -1.80 -3.59 -0.36
C THR A 108 -1.81 -4.98 -1.00
N GLY A 109 -1.21 -5.11 -2.19
CA GLY A 109 -1.04 -6.42 -2.84
C GLY A 109 -0.19 -7.38 -2.01
N ALA A 110 0.90 -6.89 -1.43
CA ALA A 110 1.76 -7.70 -0.55
C ALA A 110 0.98 -8.25 0.65
N VAL A 111 0.24 -7.40 1.36
CA VAL A 111 -0.55 -7.82 2.53
C VAL A 111 -1.65 -8.80 2.11
N GLY A 112 -2.41 -8.49 1.06
CA GLY A 112 -3.49 -9.36 0.59
C GLY A 112 -2.99 -10.74 0.19
N MET A 113 -1.90 -10.81 -0.59
CA MET A 113 -1.30 -12.09 -1.00
C MET A 113 -0.75 -12.87 0.20
N THR A 114 -0.11 -12.17 1.16
CA THR A 114 0.39 -12.83 2.37
C THR A 114 -0.75 -13.46 3.18
N LEU A 115 -1.85 -12.73 3.37
CA LEU A 115 -3.01 -13.26 4.06
C LEU A 115 -3.59 -14.48 3.35
N GLN A 116 -3.70 -14.40 2.02
CA GLN A 116 -4.28 -15.46 1.20
C GLN A 116 -3.43 -16.74 1.18
N GLU A 117 -2.10 -16.60 1.11
CA GLU A 117 -1.20 -17.74 0.89
C GLU A 117 -0.61 -18.31 2.19
N CYS A 118 -0.65 -17.55 3.29
CA CYS A 118 -0.05 -17.96 4.56
C CYS A 118 -1.06 -18.33 5.65
N LEU A 119 -2.35 -18.10 5.41
CA LEU A 119 -3.41 -18.37 6.39
C LEU A 119 -4.52 -19.20 5.78
N ASP A 120 -4.92 -20.23 6.52
CA ASP A 120 -6.14 -20.97 6.24
C ASP A 120 -7.36 -20.23 6.80
N GLU A 121 -8.53 -20.52 6.24
CA GLU A 121 -9.81 -19.97 6.73
C GLU A 121 -10.00 -20.24 8.22
N GLY A 122 -10.38 -19.23 8.97
CA GLY A 122 -10.60 -19.32 10.42
C GLY A 122 -9.34 -19.17 11.27
N GLN A 123 -8.15 -19.02 10.69
CA GLN A 123 -6.94 -18.76 11.47
C GLN A 123 -6.89 -17.31 11.98
N THR A 124 -6.18 -17.11 13.08
CA THR A 124 -6.09 -15.81 13.75
C THR A 124 -4.96 -14.95 13.24
N VAL A 125 -5.28 -13.72 12.92
CA VAL A 125 -4.31 -12.64 12.63
C VAL A 125 -4.22 -11.72 13.83
N VAL A 126 -3.00 -11.41 14.27
CA VAL A 126 -2.76 -10.43 15.33
C VAL A 126 -2.36 -9.11 14.69
N LEU A 127 -3.10 -8.06 14.98
CA LEU A 127 -2.87 -6.71 14.48
C LEU A 127 -2.57 -5.76 15.64
N PRO A 128 -1.73 -4.72 15.45
CA PRO A 128 -1.62 -3.64 16.42
C PRO A 128 -2.97 -2.93 16.59
N GLU A 129 -3.25 -2.44 17.80
CA GLU A 129 -4.45 -1.65 18.06
C GLU A 129 -4.49 -0.38 17.21
N ILE A 130 -3.33 0.29 17.07
CA ILE A 130 -3.15 1.43 16.18
C ILE A 130 -2.50 0.91 14.90
N ALA A 131 -3.29 0.75 13.86
CA ALA A 131 -2.86 0.23 12.57
C ALA A 131 -3.70 0.81 11.42
N TRP A 132 -3.24 0.59 10.21
CA TRP A 132 -4.04 0.90 9.03
C TRP A 132 -5.30 0.02 8.98
N GLY A 133 -6.47 0.66 8.96
CA GLY A 133 -7.77 -0.04 9.07
C GLY A 133 -8.01 -1.10 7.98
N SER A 134 -7.34 -1.00 6.85
CA SER A 134 -7.46 -1.99 5.77
C SER A 134 -6.84 -3.35 6.10
N TYR A 135 -5.97 -3.46 7.09
CA TYR A 135 -5.43 -4.78 7.49
C TYR A 135 -6.55 -5.71 7.98
N ALA A 136 -7.39 -5.20 8.89
CA ALA A 136 -8.52 -5.97 9.40
C ALA A 136 -9.53 -6.30 8.28
N LEU A 137 -9.79 -5.32 7.40
CA LEU A 137 -10.70 -5.53 6.27
C LEU A 137 -10.18 -6.61 5.32
N MET A 138 -8.90 -6.57 4.94
CA MET A 138 -8.29 -7.59 4.08
C MET A 138 -8.31 -8.97 4.74
N ALA A 139 -8.02 -9.07 6.05
CA ALA A 139 -8.11 -10.33 6.77
C ALA A 139 -9.53 -10.91 6.75
N GLN A 140 -10.56 -10.08 6.95
CA GLN A 140 -11.96 -10.50 6.89
C GLN A 140 -12.42 -10.93 5.49
N MET A 141 -11.81 -10.39 4.43
CA MET A 141 -12.16 -10.75 3.06
C MET A 141 -11.62 -12.12 2.63
N HIS A 142 -10.62 -12.63 3.33
CA HIS A 142 -9.97 -13.92 3.05
C HIS A 142 -10.46 -15.06 3.97
N ASN A 143 -11.29 -14.76 4.94
CA ASN A 143 -11.93 -15.73 5.84
C ASN A 143 -13.35 -16.10 5.40
#